data_b201c47d645e13bd5d2632b7d46f5bd2
#
_entry.id   b201c47d645e13bd5d2632b7d46f5bd2
#
_cell.length_a   1.000
_cell.length_b   1.000
_cell.length_c   1.000
_cell.angle_alpha   90.00
_cell.angle_beta   90.00
_cell.angle_gamma   90.00
#
_symmetry.space_group_name_H-M   'P 1'
#
loop_
_entity.id
_entity.type
_entity.pdbx_description
1 polymer ?
#
loop_
_entity_poly.entity_id
_entity_poly.type
_entity_poly.pdbx_seq_one_letter_code
_entity_poly.pdbx_strand_id
1 'polypeptide(L)'
;KLSPFFTNFANVAKRLDEAGASGLVLFNRFYQPDIDLEELEVVPNILLSTPMAMRLPLRWIAILYGRIKADMAASSGVHRSTDAIKMLMAGAAVTTMASALLRHGIKHITTVENEIKQWMEEHEYESVAQMQGSMSQRSCPDPTTFERVQYMKAISTFKVA
;
A
#
# COMPACT_ATOMS: atom_id res chain seq x y z
N LYS A 1 -1.88 -0.20 13.93
CA LYS A 1 -2.48 -0.60 12.65
C LYS A 1 -3.86 0.02 12.50
N LEU A 2 -4.06 0.75 11.41
CA LEU A 2 -5.23 1.61 11.23
C LEU A 2 -6.23 1.04 10.22
N SER A 3 -7.49 1.46 10.41
CA SER A 3 -8.55 1.31 9.42
C SER A 3 -8.41 2.40 8.34
N PRO A 4 -8.84 2.18 7.09
CA PRO A 4 -8.94 3.25 6.09
C PRO A 4 -10.21 4.12 6.25
N PHE A 5 -11.15 3.72 7.11
CA PHE A 5 -12.48 4.32 7.20
C PHE A 5 -12.53 5.50 8.17
N PHE A 6 -11.88 6.59 7.79
CA PHE A 6 -11.96 7.87 8.49
C PHE A 6 -12.40 8.95 7.52
N THR A 7 -13.22 9.88 7.97
CA THR A 7 -13.67 11.01 7.15
C THR A 7 -12.49 11.84 6.63
N ASN A 8 -11.46 12.02 7.46
CA ASN A 8 -10.21 12.68 7.09
C ASN A 8 -9.02 11.91 7.63
N PHE A 9 -8.55 10.94 6.86
CA PHE A 9 -7.46 10.06 7.27
C PHE A 9 -6.14 10.82 7.50
N ALA A 10 -5.83 11.81 6.67
CA ALA A 10 -4.59 12.59 6.84
C ALA A 10 -4.54 13.30 8.18
N ASN A 11 -5.66 13.89 8.63
CA ASN A 11 -5.75 14.53 9.95
C ASN A 11 -5.58 13.50 11.08
N VAL A 12 -6.21 12.33 10.96
CA VAL A 12 -6.05 11.25 11.96
C VAL A 12 -4.61 10.81 12.06
N ALA A 13 -3.94 10.55 10.91
CA ALA A 13 -2.54 10.17 10.88
C ALA A 13 -1.63 11.23 11.54
N LYS A 14 -1.85 12.51 11.23
CA LYS A 14 -1.12 13.62 11.86
C LYS A 14 -1.31 13.68 13.36
N ARG A 15 -2.54 13.53 13.85
CA ARG A 15 -2.83 13.54 15.30
C ARG A 15 -2.19 12.35 16.02
N LEU A 16 -2.11 11.19 15.40
CA LEU A 16 -1.42 10.03 15.95
C LEU A 16 0.10 10.24 16.00
N ASP A 17 0.68 10.83 14.97
CA ASP A 17 2.08 11.23 14.92
C ASP A 17 2.39 12.26 16.05
N GLU A 18 1.59 13.30 16.17
CA GLU A 18 1.69 14.31 17.24
C GLU A 18 1.52 13.72 18.65
N ALA A 19 0.72 12.66 18.80
CA ALA A 19 0.57 11.91 20.03
C ALA A 19 1.71 10.96 20.35
N GLY A 20 2.73 10.87 19.47
CA GLY A 20 3.96 10.10 19.70
C GLY A 20 3.95 8.70 19.11
N ALA A 21 3.08 8.40 18.13
CA ALA A 21 3.17 7.13 17.41
C ALA A 21 4.48 7.06 16.63
N SER A 22 5.30 6.02 16.86
CA SER A 22 6.56 5.79 16.15
C SER A 22 6.34 5.22 14.74
N GLY A 23 5.22 4.54 14.50
CA GLY A 23 4.90 3.97 13.21
C GLY A 23 3.41 3.73 13.02
N LEU A 24 2.96 3.79 11.76
CA LEU A 24 1.56 3.56 11.36
C LEU A 24 1.50 2.44 10.32
N VAL A 25 0.69 1.41 10.59
CA VAL A 25 0.46 0.33 9.61
C VAL A 25 -0.82 0.62 8.81
N LEU A 26 -0.69 0.78 7.51
CA LEU A 26 -1.74 1.11 6.55
C LEU A 26 -1.97 -0.05 5.58
N PHE A 27 -3.09 -0.76 5.58
CA PHE A 27 -4.23 -0.66 6.44
C PHE A 27 -4.63 -2.04 7.00
N ASN A 28 -5.49 -2.02 8.02
CA ASN A 28 -6.20 -3.22 8.42
C ASN A 28 -7.24 -3.59 7.34
N ARG A 29 -7.45 -4.88 7.12
CA ARG A 29 -8.57 -5.35 6.31
C ARG A 29 -9.71 -5.75 7.24
N PHE A 30 -10.90 -5.25 6.91
CA PHE A 30 -12.09 -5.61 7.66
C PHE A 30 -12.62 -6.96 7.19
N TYR A 31 -13.14 -7.68 8.16
CA TYR A 31 -14.04 -8.79 7.92
C TYR A 31 -15.28 -8.26 7.18
N GLN A 32 -15.60 -8.89 6.07
CA GLN A 32 -16.79 -8.63 5.29
C GLN A 32 -17.54 -9.94 5.16
N PRO A 33 -18.72 -10.07 5.81
CA PRO A 33 -19.55 -11.27 5.66
C PRO A 33 -20.06 -11.39 4.23
N ASP A 34 -20.36 -12.61 3.82
CA ASP A 34 -21.04 -12.93 2.60
C ASP A 34 -22.38 -13.59 2.91
N ILE A 35 -23.24 -13.74 1.92
CA ILE A 35 -24.55 -14.40 2.05
C ILE A 35 -24.54 -15.65 1.19
N ASP A 36 -24.75 -16.79 1.81
CA ASP A 36 -25.04 -18.04 1.11
C ASP A 36 -26.52 -18.03 0.70
N LEU A 37 -26.77 -18.02 -0.61
CA LEU A 37 -28.13 -17.95 -1.15
C LEU A 37 -28.85 -19.29 -1.11
N GLU A 38 -28.15 -20.40 -1.03
CA GLU A 38 -28.75 -21.73 -0.95
C GLU A 38 -29.23 -22.05 0.48
N GLU A 39 -28.34 -21.75 1.46
CA GLU A 39 -28.66 -21.99 2.87
C GLU A 39 -29.34 -20.79 3.54
N LEU A 40 -29.44 -19.64 2.86
CA LEU A 40 -30.01 -18.37 3.36
C LEU A 40 -29.38 -17.92 4.66
N GLU A 41 -28.07 -18.09 4.77
CA GLU A 41 -27.28 -17.75 5.96
C GLU A 41 -26.19 -16.70 5.66
N VAL A 42 -25.86 -15.94 6.69
CA VAL A 42 -24.67 -15.05 6.66
C VAL A 42 -23.44 -15.87 7.01
N VAL A 43 -22.54 -16.01 6.06
CA VAL A 43 -21.34 -16.83 6.22
C VAL A 43 -20.08 -15.99 6.45
N PRO A 44 -19.18 -16.43 7.36
CA PRO A 44 -17.89 -15.80 7.51
C PRO A 44 -17.03 -16.12 6.29
N ASN A 45 -16.66 -15.09 5.53
CA ASN A 45 -15.81 -15.24 4.36
C ASN A 45 -14.54 -14.40 4.52
N ILE A 46 -13.38 -15.08 4.56
CA ILE A 46 -12.07 -14.41 4.58
C ILE A 46 -11.45 -14.50 3.19
N LEU A 47 -11.54 -13.41 2.45
CA LEU A 47 -10.86 -13.30 1.16
C LEU A 47 -9.41 -12.86 1.35
N LEU A 48 -8.49 -13.65 0.83
CA LEU A 48 -7.09 -13.23 0.75
C LEU A 48 -6.96 -12.02 -0.17
N SER A 49 -6.03 -11.12 0.14
CA SER A 49 -5.78 -9.94 -0.70
C SER A 49 -5.34 -10.34 -2.11
N THR A 50 -5.60 -9.46 -3.05
CA THR A 50 -5.00 -9.45 -4.38
C THR A 50 -4.09 -8.22 -4.51
N PRO A 51 -3.22 -8.14 -5.52
CA PRO A 51 -2.38 -6.95 -5.75
C PRO A 51 -3.19 -5.65 -5.87
N MET A 52 -4.44 -5.70 -6.31
CA MET A 52 -5.30 -4.53 -6.39
C MET A 52 -5.58 -3.87 -5.03
N ALA A 53 -5.54 -4.66 -3.95
CA ALA A 53 -5.76 -4.15 -2.60
C ALA A 53 -4.67 -3.15 -2.14
N MET A 54 -3.50 -3.12 -2.80
CA MET A 54 -2.43 -2.18 -2.47
C MET A 54 -2.71 -0.73 -2.88
N ARG A 55 -3.64 -0.47 -3.80
CA ARG A 55 -3.84 0.87 -4.36
C ARG A 55 -4.26 1.91 -3.32
N LEU A 56 -5.07 1.50 -2.36
CA LEU A 56 -5.52 2.39 -1.29
C LEU A 56 -4.37 2.75 -0.32
N PRO A 57 -3.65 1.80 0.29
CA PRO A 57 -2.50 2.13 1.13
C PRO A 57 -1.40 2.86 0.34
N LEU A 58 -1.11 2.51 -0.90
CA LEU A 58 -0.13 3.20 -1.75
C LEU A 58 -0.43 4.70 -1.85
N ARG A 59 -1.69 5.04 -2.17
CA ARG A 59 -2.11 6.45 -2.27
C ARG A 59 -1.89 7.20 -0.96
N TRP A 60 -2.29 6.63 0.17
CA TRP A 60 -2.17 7.30 1.46
C TRP A 60 -0.74 7.40 1.95
N ILE A 61 0.09 6.37 1.73
CA ILE A 61 1.52 6.41 2.03
C ILE A 61 2.19 7.52 1.23
N ALA A 62 1.91 7.60 -0.07
CA ALA A 62 2.48 8.65 -0.94
C ALA A 62 2.07 10.07 -0.51
N ILE A 63 0.83 10.25 -0.06
CA ILE A 63 0.34 11.56 0.42
C ILE A 63 0.97 11.94 1.76
N LEU A 64 1.13 10.97 2.67
CA LEU A 64 1.59 11.23 4.04
C LEU A 64 3.11 11.33 4.15
N TYR A 65 3.86 10.77 3.20
CA TYR A 65 5.32 10.80 3.22
C TYR A 65 5.85 12.24 3.29
N GLY A 66 6.69 12.49 4.30
CA GLY A 66 7.24 13.82 4.59
C GLY A 66 6.25 14.82 5.22
N ARG A 67 5.02 14.37 5.56
CA ARG A 67 4.01 15.17 6.30
C ARG A 67 3.85 14.71 7.74
N ILE A 68 4.23 13.49 8.04
CA ILE A 68 4.32 12.92 9.39
C ILE A 68 5.73 12.41 9.62
N LYS A 69 6.13 12.27 10.89
CA LYS A 69 7.45 11.75 11.30
C LYS A 69 7.42 10.24 11.51
N ALA A 70 6.26 9.70 11.87
CA ALA A 70 6.06 8.29 12.09
C ALA A 70 6.36 7.48 10.83
N ASP A 71 7.07 6.37 10.99
CA ASP A 71 7.29 5.42 9.90
C ASP A 71 5.98 4.81 9.40
N MET A 72 5.90 4.50 8.12
CA MET A 72 4.72 3.89 7.54
C MET A 72 5.02 2.47 7.07
N ALA A 73 4.23 1.51 7.55
CA ALA A 73 4.24 0.14 7.10
C ALA A 73 3.10 -0.10 6.11
N ALA A 74 3.44 -0.51 4.89
CA ALA A 74 2.44 -0.90 3.89
C ALA A 74 1.89 -2.29 4.20
N SER A 75 0.58 -2.42 4.24
CA SER A 75 -0.12 -3.68 4.47
C SER A 75 -1.28 -3.83 3.48
N SER A 76 -1.50 -5.04 3.03
CA SER A 76 -2.45 -5.46 1.98
C SER A 76 -1.94 -5.27 0.56
N GLY A 77 -2.11 -6.32 -0.24
CA GLY A 77 -1.86 -6.30 -1.68
C GLY A 77 -0.39 -6.41 -2.11
N VAL A 78 0.54 -6.57 -1.18
CA VAL A 78 1.94 -6.85 -1.52
C VAL A 78 2.09 -8.35 -1.76
N HIS A 79 2.28 -8.73 -3.03
CA HIS A 79 2.39 -10.12 -3.47
C HIS A 79 3.71 -10.42 -4.20
N ARG A 80 4.30 -9.43 -4.86
CA ARG A 80 5.51 -9.55 -5.68
C ARG A 80 6.50 -8.45 -5.31
N SER A 81 7.73 -8.60 -5.78
CA SER A 81 8.77 -7.57 -5.69
C SER A 81 8.32 -6.21 -6.21
N THR A 82 7.66 -6.19 -7.36
CA THR A 82 7.13 -4.96 -7.96
C THR A 82 6.11 -4.24 -7.08
N ASP A 83 5.31 -4.98 -6.30
CA ASP A 83 4.35 -4.39 -5.37
C ASP A 83 5.10 -3.77 -4.18
N ALA A 84 6.10 -4.47 -3.65
CA ALA A 84 6.95 -3.96 -2.56
C ALA A 84 7.72 -2.71 -3.00
N ILE A 85 8.35 -2.73 -4.17
CA ILE A 85 9.08 -1.58 -4.73
C ILE A 85 8.15 -0.36 -4.84
N LYS A 86 6.95 -0.50 -5.39
CA LYS A 86 5.98 0.60 -5.49
C LYS A 86 5.64 1.20 -4.12
N MET A 87 5.48 0.36 -3.10
CA MET A 87 5.18 0.84 -1.75
C MET A 87 6.36 1.58 -1.12
N LEU A 88 7.59 1.08 -1.32
CA LEU A 88 8.81 1.74 -0.85
C LEU A 88 9.00 3.08 -1.57
N MET A 89 8.85 3.13 -2.89
CA MET A 89 8.93 4.37 -3.66
C MET A 89 7.83 5.37 -3.29
N ALA A 90 6.65 4.89 -2.87
CA ALA A 90 5.60 5.76 -2.34
C ALA A 90 5.97 6.37 -0.97
N GLY A 91 6.87 5.72 -0.21
CA GLY A 91 7.35 6.21 1.08
C GLY A 91 7.15 5.26 2.26
N ALA A 92 6.76 4.01 2.02
CA ALA A 92 6.73 3.01 3.09
C ALA A 92 8.15 2.74 3.60
N ALA A 93 8.31 2.64 4.92
CA ALA A 93 9.56 2.20 5.54
C ALA A 93 9.68 0.68 5.48
N VAL A 94 8.54 -0.03 5.49
CA VAL A 94 8.48 -1.48 5.45
C VAL A 94 7.22 -1.93 4.72
N THR A 95 7.29 -3.10 4.07
CA THR A 95 6.14 -3.77 3.45
C THR A 95 5.83 -5.08 4.16
N THR A 96 4.56 -5.41 4.29
CA THR A 96 4.10 -6.65 4.91
C THR A 96 3.29 -7.49 3.93
N MET A 97 3.51 -8.80 3.93
CA MET A 97 2.76 -9.73 3.11
C MET A 97 2.30 -10.94 3.92
N ALA A 98 1.00 -11.20 3.94
CA ALA A 98 0.41 -12.39 4.54
C ALA A 98 -0.23 -13.28 3.48
N SER A 99 -1.11 -12.73 2.67
CA SER A 99 -1.84 -13.49 1.63
C SER A 99 -0.92 -14.14 0.61
N ALA A 100 0.19 -13.48 0.26
CA ALA A 100 1.20 -14.04 -0.64
C ALA A 100 1.89 -15.26 -0.01
N LEU A 101 2.26 -15.17 1.27
CA LEU A 101 2.91 -16.27 1.98
C LEU A 101 1.99 -17.46 2.22
N LEU A 102 0.71 -17.20 2.47
CA LEU A 102 -0.29 -18.27 2.57
C LEU A 102 -0.47 -19.02 1.25
N ARG A 103 -0.31 -18.35 0.11
CA ARG A 103 -0.43 -18.95 -1.24
C ARG A 103 0.83 -19.65 -1.70
N HIS A 104 2.00 -19.06 -1.43
CA HIS A 104 3.27 -19.47 -2.05
C HIS A 104 4.27 -20.05 -1.04
N GLY A 105 3.94 -20.03 0.26
CA GLY A 105 4.81 -20.48 1.33
C GLY A 105 5.86 -19.44 1.74
N ILE A 106 6.52 -19.69 2.87
CA ILE A 106 7.46 -18.74 3.51
C ILE A 106 8.68 -18.41 2.64
N LYS A 107 9.14 -19.34 1.80
CA LYS A 107 10.29 -19.15 0.90
C LYS A 107 10.06 -18.04 -0.13
N HIS A 108 8.81 -17.66 -0.37
CA HIS A 108 8.47 -16.56 -1.26
C HIS A 108 9.08 -15.22 -0.83
N ILE A 109 9.36 -15.03 0.46
CA ILE A 109 10.06 -13.83 0.96
C ILE A 109 11.43 -13.70 0.30
N THR A 110 12.21 -14.79 0.26
CA THR A 110 13.55 -14.78 -0.36
C THR A 110 13.48 -14.49 -1.85
N THR A 111 12.47 -15.04 -2.54
CA THR A 111 12.24 -14.72 -3.97
C THR A 111 12.01 -13.24 -4.17
N VAL A 112 11.08 -12.66 -3.41
CA VAL A 112 10.76 -11.23 -3.49
C VAL A 112 11.96 -10.36 -3.14
N GLU A 113 12.73 -10.72 -2.11
CA GLU A 113 13.95 -10.00 -1.71
C GLU A 113 15.01 -9.99 -2.82
N ASN A 114 15.26 -11.14 -3.43
CA ASN A 114 16.23 -11.26 -4.53
C ASN A 114 15.80 -10.45 -5.76
N GLU A 115 14.53 -10.50 -6.11
CA GLU A 115 13.98 -9.71 -7.21
C GLU A 115 14.04 -8.19 -6.94
N ILE A 116 13.87 -7.75 -5.68
CA ILE A 116 14.05 -6.34 -5.30
C ILE A 116 15.51 -5.94 -5.47
N LYS A 117 16.47 -6.76 -5.00
CA LYS A 117 17.90 -6.49 -5.15
C LYS A 117 18.28 -6.36 -6.63
N GLN A 118 17.86 -7.31 -7.46
CA GLN A 118 18.10 -7.27 -8.90
C GLN A 118 17.51 -5.99 -9.53
N TRP A 119 16.28 -5.64 -9.20
CA TRP A 119 15.63 -4.44 -9.72
C TRP A 119 16.39 -3.17 -9.30
N MET A 120 16.89 -3.10 -8.06
CA MET A 120 17.68 -1.98 -7.58
C MET A 120 19.00 -1.85 -8.34
N GLU A 121 19.69 -2.96 -8.60
CA GLU A 121 20.92 -2.99 -9.41
C GLU A 121 20.65 -2.49 -10.83
N GLU A 122 19.60 -2.98 -11.49
CA GLU A 122 19.20 -2.59 -12.85
C GLU A 122 18.82 -1.10 -12.96
N HIS A 123 18.39 -0.48 -11.85
CA HIS A 123 17.94 0.92 -11.81
C HIS A 123 18.91 1.84 -11.03
N GLU A 124 20.12 1.36 -10.76
CA GLU A 124 21.21 2.12 -10.14
C GLU A 124 20.87 2.69 -8.74
N TYR A 125 20.02 1.96 -7.97
CA TYR A 125 19.75 2.29 -6.58
C TYR A 125 20.75 1.60 -5.65
N GLU A 126 21.49 2.38 -4.86
CA GLU A 126 22.48 1.88 -3.89
C GLU A 126 21.83 1.37 -2.60
N SER A 127 20.64 1.85 -2.26
CA SER A 127 19.93 1.46 -1.04
C SER A 127 18.43 1.67 -1.13
N VAL A 128 17.67 0.94 -0.30
CA VAL A 128 16.23 1.16 -0.12
C VAL A 128 15.93 2.57 0.38
N ALA A 129 16.81 3.14 1.22
CA ALA A 129 16.66 4.50 1.73
C ALA A 129 16.71 5.55 0.60
N GLN A 130 17.55 5.35 -0.41
CA GLN A 130 17.61 6.22 -1.59
C GLN A 130 16.31 6.15 -2.41
N MET A 131 15.72 4.96 -2.53
CA MET A 131 14.49 4.72 -3.28
C MET A 131 13.25 5.21 -2.52
N GLN A 132 13.29 5.19 -1.18
CA GLN A 132 12.13 5.46 -0.34
C GLN A 132 11.56 6.87 -0.59
N GLY A 133 10.26 6.92 -0.93
CA GLY A 133 9.55 8.16 -1.15
C GLY A 133 9.88 8.91 -2.45
N SER A 134 10.70 8.33 -3.34
CA SER A 134 11.05 8.94 -4.62
C SER A 134 9.84 9.22 -5.53
N MET A 135 8.77 8.43 -5.37
CA MET A 135 7.49 8.59 -6.08
C MET A 135 6.35 9.01 -5.14
N SER A 136 6.67 9.60 -3.99
CA SER A 136 5.67 10.20 -3.11
C SER A 136 5.03 11.45 -3.74
N GLN A 137 3.91 11.91 -3.19
CA GLN A 137 3.29 13.16 -3.63
C GLN A 137 4.25 14.36 -3.54
N ARG A 138 5.16 14.34 -2.57
CA ARG A 138 6.16 15.38 -2.37
C ARG A 138 7.26 15.37 -3.45
N SER A 139 7.61 14.19 -3.95
CA SER A 139 8.80 13.99 -4.78
C SER A 139 8.50 13.72 -6.26
N CYS A 140 7.26 13.29 -6.59
CA CYS A 140 6.90 12.97 -7.96
C CYS A 140 6.77 14.21 -8.84
N PRO A 141 6.99 14.10 -10.16
CA PRO A 141 6.92 15.24 -11.09
C PRO A 141 5.55 15.93 -11.14
N ASP A 142 4.47 15.18 -10.96
CA ASP A 142 3.10 15.71 -10.92
C ASP A 142 2.38 15.27 -9.64
N PRO A 143 2.46 16.07 -8.55
CA PRO A 143 1.80 15.77 -7.27
C PRO A 143 0.27 15.65 -7.39
N THR A 144 -0.35 16.28 -8.37
CA THR A 144 -1.81 16.28 -8.57
C THR A 144 -2.33 14.90 -8.93
N THR A 145 -1.45 14.00 -9.40
CA THR A 145 -1.78 12.60 -9.72
C THR A 145 -2.37 11.84 -8.52
N PHE A 146 -2.00 12.22 -7.30
CA PHE A 146 -2.55 11.66 -6.07
C PHE A 146 -3.85 12.32 -5.62
N GLU A 147 -4.28 13.40 -6.27
CA GLU A 147 -5.45 14.18 -5.91
C GLU A 147 -6.69 13.78 -6.74
N ARG A 148 -7.85 14.20 -6.25
CA ARG A 148 -9.13 13.89 -6.90
C ARG A 148 -9.26 14.51 -8.31
N VAL A 149 -8.58 15.59 -8.59
CA VAL A 149 -8.60 16.29 -9.89
C VAL A 149 -8.24 15.36 -11.05
N GLN A 150 -7.34 14.40 -10.82
CA GLN A 150 -6.94 13.42 -11.83
C GLN A 150 -8.04 12.40 -12.19
N TYR A 151 -9.10 12.30 -11.40
CA TYR A 151 -10.21 11.40 -11.69
C TYR A 151 -10.89 11.73 -13.03
N MET A 152 -11.11 13.00 -13.32
CA MET A 152 -11.68 13.42 -14.60
C MET A 152 -10.78 13.06 -15.78
N LYS A 153 -9.47 13.26 -15.63
CA LYS A 153 -8.49 12.88 -16.65
C LYS A 153 -8.48 11.35 -16.85
N ALA A 154 -8.53 10.58 -15.75
CA ALA A 154 -8.57 9.13 -15.81
C ALA A 154 -9.83 8.62 -16.53
N ILE A 155 -11.02 9.21 -16.28
CA ILE A 155 -12.26 8.86 -16.97
C ILE A 155 -12.17 9.19 -18.46
N SER A 156 -11.70 10.38 -18.81
CA SER A 156 -11.64 10.82 -20.22
C SER A 156 -10.63 10.04 -21.06
N THR A 157 -9.65 9.41 -20.42
CA THR A 157 -8.61 8.60 -21.08
C THR A 157 -8.86 7.09 -20.95
N PHE A 158 -9.89 6.70 -20.22
CA PHE A 158 -10.21 5.28 -20.01
C PHE A 158 -10.63 4.61 -21.32
N LYS A 159 -9.93 3.54 -21.68
CA LYS A 159 -10.30 2.67 -22.80
C LYS A 159 -10.72 1.32 -22.20
N VAL A 160 -11.88 0.85 -22.61
CA VAL A 160 -12.30 -0.54 -22.32
C VAL A 160 -11.40 -1.44 -23.16
N ALA A 161 -10.69 -2.36 -22.49
CA ALA A 161 -9.85 -3.37 -23.13
C ALA A 161 -10.71 -4.50 -23.70
#